data_39685f73db52ddcc52c053cc5fe874c3
#
_entry.id   39685f73db52ddcc52c053cc5fe874c3
#
_cell.length_a   1.000
_cell.length_b   1.000
_cell.length_c   1.000
_cell.angle_alpha   90.00
_cell.angle_beta   90.00
_cell.angle_gamma   90.00
#
_symmetry.space_group_name_H-M   'P 1'
#
loop_
_entity.id
_entity.type
_entity.pdbx_description
1 polymer ?
#
loop_
_entity_poly.entity_id
_entity_poly.type
_entity_poly.pdbx_seq_one_letter_code
_entity_poly.pdbx_strand_id
1 'polypeptide(L)'
;SFTKENIYIIDTNVFVNCPDIISKIDSKYKVVLSAKVIDELDKLKIKLSNDEKRIVETALKLINRAMDNENVSMELSDPTLLPDDFNKKSPDNNILTVALKFKDENPILLTSDNGLQVKAKGLKITTITLKEFLKR
;
A
#
# COMPACT_ATOMS: atom_id res chain seq x y z
N SER A 1 11.02 24.88 -10.46
CA SER A 1 11.29 23.52 -9.96
C SER A 1 10.15 22.57 -10.34
N PHE A 2 10.51 21.36 -10.70
CA PHE A 2 9.52 20.35 -11.06
C PHE A 2 8.95 19.72 -9.81
N THR A 3 7.61 19.66 -9.71
CA THR A 3 6.93 18.92 -8.66
C THR A 3 7.01 17.45 -9.04
N LYS A 4 7.54 16.61 -8.13
CA LYS A 4 7.57 15.17 -8.36
C LYS A 4 6.14 14.62 -8.28
N GLU A 5 5.80 13.74 -9.20
CA GLU A 5 4.50 13.07 -9.18
C GLU A 5 4.39 12.11 -8.00
N ASN A 6 3.17 11.99 -7.48
CA ASN A 6 2.90 11.07 -6.38
C ASN A 6 3.16 9.62 -6.77
N ILE A 7 3.69 8.85 -5.82
CA ILE A 7 3.80 7.39 -5.91
C ILE A 7 2.98 6.84 -4.75
N TYR A 8 1.93 6.10 -5.04
CA TYR A 8 1.05 5.55 -4.02
C TYR A 8 1.46 4.14 -3.62
N ILE A 9 1.67 3.93 -2.34
CA ILE A 9 1.88 2.62 -1.72
C ILE A 9 0.64 2.34 -0.86
N ILE A 10 0.00 1.21 -1.04
CA ILE A 10 -1.32 0.93 -0.47
C ILE A 10 -1.25 -0.20 0.55
N ASP A 11 -1.72 0.08 1.77
CA ASP A 11 -1.78 -0.89 2.85
C ASP A 11 -2.87 -1.94 2.60
N THR A 12 -2.71 -3.11 3.18
CA THR A 12 -3.61 -4.27 3.01
C THR A 12 -5.07 -3.94 3.28
N ASN A 13 -5.36 -3.29 4.42
CA ASN A 13 -6.74 -3.00 4.82
C ASN A 13 -7.46 -2.03 3.89
N VAL A 14 -6.73 -1.20 3.16
CA VAL A 14 -7.33 -0.32 2.17
C VAL A 14 -7.99 -1.15 1.07
N PHE A 15 -7.35 -2.23 0.63
CA PHE A 15 -7.94 -3.13 -0.37
C PHE A 15 -9.16 -3.88 0.15
N VAL A 16 -9.19 -4.20 1.44
CA VAL A 16 -10.35 -4.86 2.06
C VAL A 16 -11.54 -3.91 2.12
N ASN A 17 -11.30 -2.64 2.43
CA ASN A 17 -12.35 -1.63 2.54
C ASN A 17 -12.74 -0.99 1.20
N CYS A 18 -11.85 -1.04 0.21
CA CYS A 18 -12.06 -0.47 -1.11
C CYS A 18 -11.33 -1.32 -2.16
N PRO A 19 -11.91 -2.48 -2.56
CA PRO A 19 -11.22 -3.40 -3.48
C PRO A 19 -10.81 -2.79 -4.81
N ASP A 20 -11.49 -1.76 -5.27
CA ASP A 20 -11.25 -1.08 -6.53
C ASP A 20 -10.42 0.21 -6.38
N ILE A 21 -9.68 0.34 -5.28
CA ILE A 21 -8.93 1.57 -4.96
C ILE A 21 -8.00 2.00 -6.10
N ILE A 22 -7.35 1.06 -6.77
CA ILE A 22 -6.41 1.41 -7.85
C ILE A 22 -7.12 2.16 -8.97
N SER A 23 -8.35 1.78 -9.30
CA SER A 23 -9.13 2.46 -10.34
C SER A 23 -9.51 3.90 -9.96
N LYS A 24 -9.44 4.24 -8.68
CA LYS A 24 -9.75 5.58 -8.17
C LYS A 24 -8.51 6.49 -8.11
N ILE A 25 -7.34 5.94 -8.43
CA ILE A 25 -6.09 6.71 -8.51
C ILE A 25 -5.88 7.08 -9.98
N ASP A 26 -5.64 8.35 -10.25
CA ASP A 26 -5.38 8.83 -11.60
C ASP A 26 -4.20 8.05 -12.21
N SER A 27 -4.37 7.58 -13.45
CA SER A 27 -3.36 6.76 -14.13
C SER A 27 -2.03 7.47 -14.39
N LYS A 28 -1.98 8.79 -14.23
CA LYS A 28 -0.72 9.54 -14.32
C LYS A 28 0.22 9.27 -13.13
N TYR A 29 -0.33 8.78 -12.01
CA TYR A 29 0.46 8.46 -10.82
C TYR A 29 0.87 7.01 -10.79
N LYS A 30 2.05 6.75 -10.27
CA LYS A 30 2.52 5.37 -10.04
C LYS A 30 1.82 4.78 -8.84
N VAL A 31 1.46 3.51 -8.96
CA VAL A 31 0.95 2.69 -7.85
C VAL A 31 1.93 1.55 -7.66
N VAL A 32 2.50 1.49 -6.46
CA VAL A 32 3.48 0.45 -6.13
C VAL A 32 2.86 -0.49 -5.10
N LEU A 33 2.70 -1.74 -5.51
CA LEU A 33 2.13 -2.79 -4.66
C LEU A 33 3.24 -3.47 -3.89
N SER A 34 3.14 -3.48 -2.57
CA SER A 34 4.04 -4.26 -1.75
C SER A 34 3.74 -5.76 -1.92
N ALA A 35 4.77 -6.56 -2.19
CA ALA A 35 4.61 -8.02 -2.23
C ALA A 35 4.04 -8.54 -0.91
N LYS A 36 4.34 -7.87 0.21
CA LYS A 36 3.79 -8.23 1.52
C LYS A 36 2.29 -8.05 1.59
N VAL A 37 1.75 -7.01 0.96
CA VAL A 37 0.30 -6.78 0.87
C VAL A 37 -0.37 -7.92 0.12
N ILE A 38 0.20 -8.34 -1.01
CA ILE A 38 -0.35 -9.45 -1.79
C ILE A 38 -0.39 -10.73 -0.96
N ASP A 39 0.70 -11.01 -0.25
CA ASP A 39 0.80 -12.18 0.62
C ASP A 39 -0.23 -12.12 1.75
N GLU A 40 -0.43 -10.96 2.36
CA GLU A 40 -1.44 -10.79 3.40
C GLU A 40 -2.86 -10.98 2.88
N LEU A 41 -3.18 -10.46 1.70
CA LEU A 41 -4.49 -10.66 1.07
C LEU A 41 -4.73 -12.14 0.79
N ASP A 42 -3.72 -12.84 0.30
CA ASP A 42 -3.81 -14.28 0.07
C ASP A 42 -4.13 -15.05 1.36
N LYS A 43 -3.50 -14.68 2.46
CA LYS A 43 -3.75 -15.29 3.77
C LYS A 43 -5.15 -14.99 4.29
N LEU A 44 -5.64 -13.77 4.08
CA LEU A 44 -6.96 -13.36 4.53
C LEU A 44 -8.07 -14.16 3.86
N LYS A 45 -7.93 -14.53 2.59
CA LYS A 45 -8.96 -15.31 1.91
C LYS A 45 -9.17 -16.71 2.51
N ILE A 46 -8.23 -17.19 3.33
CA ILE A 46 -8.34 -18.47 4.02
C ILE A 46 -9.01 -18.30 5.39
N LYS A 47 -8.83 -17.15 6.05
CA LYS A 47 -9.23 -16.92 7.45
C LYS A 47 -10.60 -16.27 7.62
N LEU A 48 -11.13 -15.65 6.58
CA LEU A 48 -12.34 -14.83 6.68
C LEU A 48 -13.61 -15.64 6.41
N SER A 49 -14.76 -15.06 6.79
CA SER A 49 -16.08 -15.57 6.45
C SER A 49 -16.27 -15.55 4.93
N ASN A 50 -17.30 -16.25 4.42
CA ASN A 50 -17.55 -16.31 2.98
C ASN A 50 -17.76 -14.94 2.35
N ASP A 51 -18.47 -14.03 3.03
CA ASP A 51 -18.72 -12.69 2.49
C ASP A 51 -17.46 -11.84 2.44
N GLU A 52 -16.68 -11.86 3.51
CA GLU A 52 -15.40 -11.15 3.58
C GLU A 52 -14.37 -11.72 2.61
N LYS A 53 -14.39 -13.06 2.44
CA LYS A 53 -13.54 -13.75 1.47
C LYS A 53 -13.78 -13.27 0.05
N ARG A 54 -15.06 -13.04 -0.32
CA ARG A 54 -15.38 -12.50 -1.66
C ARG A 54 -14.78 -11.13 -1.89
N ILE A 55 -14.76 -10.28 -0.87
CA ILE A 55 -14.16 -8.95 -0.96
C ILE A 55 -12.67 -9.07 -1.27
N VAL A 56 -11.97 -9.93 -0.55
CA VAL A 56 -10.53 -10.14 -0.75
C VAL A 56 -10.25 -10.75 -2.12
N GLU A 57 -11.06 -11.72 -2.55
CA GLU A 57 -10.94 -12.31 -3.89
C GLU A 57 -11.17 -11.27 -4.99
N THR A 58 -12.14 -10.38 -4.79
CA THR A 58 -12.41 -9.27 -5.72
C THR A 58 -11.21 -8.33 -5.77
N ALA A 59 -10.63 -7.98 -4.63
CA ALA A 59 -9.44 -7.13 -4.58
C ALA A 59 -8.28 -7.75 -5.36
N LEU A 60 -8.00 -9.03 -5.13
CA LEU A 60 -6.92 -9.74 -5.83
C LEU A 60 -7.17 -9.81 -7.34
N LYS A 61 -8.41 -10.01 -7.75
CA LYS A 61 -8.78 -10.02 -9.17
C LYS A 61 -8.55 -8.67 -9.83
N LEU A 62 -8.94 -7.59 -9.15
CA LEU A 62 -8.73 -6.23 -9.64
C LEU A 62 -7.25 -5.84 -9.66
N ILE A 63 -6.48 -6.26 -8.66
CA ILE A 63 -5.04 -6.08 -8.64
C ILE A 63 -4.40 -6.80 -9.83
N ASN A 64 -4.80 -8.05 -10.08
CA ASN A 64 -4.27 -8.83 -11.19
C ASN A 64 -4.48 -8.11 -12.53
N ARG A 65 -5.66 -7.55 -12.74
CA ARG A 65 -5.95 -6.76 -13.94
C ARG A 65 -5.12 -5.48 -14.00
N ALA A 66 -4.97 -4.80 -12.85
CA ALA A 66 -4.24 -3.56 -12.77
C ALA A 66 -2.74 -3.73 -13.06
N MET A 67 -2.20 -4.92 -12.82
CA MET A 67 -0.78 -5.22 -13.11
C MET A 67 -0.44 -5.10 -14.60
N ASP A 68 -1.44 -5.11 -15.47
CA ASP A 68 -1.22 -4.87 -16.90
C ASP A 68 -1.06 -3.39 -17.23
N ASN A 69 -1.36 -2.49 -16.30
CA ASN A 69 -1.23 -1.04 -16.50
C ASN A 69 0.22 -0.61 -16.29
N GLU A 70 0.70 0.31 -17.14
CA GLU A 70 2.09 0.80 -17.09
C GLU A 70 2.42 1.50 -15.77
N ASN A 71 1.43 2.12 -15.13
CA ASN A 71 1.64 2.86 -13.89
C ASN A 71 1.62 1.98 -12.63
N VAL A 72 1.35 0.68 -12.75
CA VAL A 72 1.25 -0.24 -11.62
C VAL A 72 2.41 -1.23 -11.62
N SER A 73 3.08 -1.36 -10.50
CA SER A 73 4.19 -2.31 -10.34
C SER A 73 4.19 -2.90 -8.93
N MET A 74 4.93 -3.98 -8.75
CA MET A 74 5.11 -4.62 -7.44
C MET A 74 6.54 -4.44 -6.97
N GLU A 75 6.72 -4.21 -5.66
CA GLU A 75 8.04 -4.09 -5.04
C GLU A 75 8.17 -5.03 -3.85
N LEU A 76 9.39 -5.51 -3.64
CA LEU A 76 9.72 -6.34 -2.50
C LEU A 76 10.07 -5.47 -1.29
N SER A 77 9.88 -6.02 -0.10
CA SER A 77 10.32 -5.37 1.13
C SER A 77 11.85 -5.32 1.21
N ASP A 78 12.36 -4.29 1.89
CA ASP A 78 13.78 -4.20 2.22
C ASP A 78 13.92 -3.80 3.69
N PRO A 79 13.94 -4.78 4.62
CA PRO A 79 14.04 -4.49 6.05
C PRO A 79 15.28 -3.72 6.46
N THR A 80 16.33 -3.72 5.64
CA THR A 80 17.57 -2.97 5.94
C THR A 80 17.33 -1.44 5.94
N LEU A 81 16.24 -0.98 5.34
CA LEU A 81 15.86 0.44 5.32
C LEU A 81 15.22 0.90 6.63
N LEU A 82 14.82 -0.03 7.49
CA LEU A 82 14.20 0.32 8.77
C LEU A 82 15.24 0.71 9.81
N PRO A 83 14.94 1.70 10.67
CA PRO A 83 15.78 1.99 11.83
C PRO A 83 15.90 0.76 12.75
N ASP A 84 16.98 0.70 13.54
CA ASP A 84 17.26 -0.45 14.39
C ASP A 84 16.16 -0.72 15.43
N ASP A 85 15.46 0.31 15.87
CA ASP A 85 14.39 0.16 16.87
C ASP A 85 13.11 -0.46 16.30
N PHE A 86 13.01 -0.59 14.99
CA PHE A 86 11.82 -1.12 14.35
C PHE A 86 11.89 -2.64 14.22
N ASN A 87 10.77 -3.31 14.46
CA ASN A 87 10.66 -4.75 14.25
C ASN A 87 10.72 -5.04 12.74
N LYS A 88 11.80 -5.68 12.31
CA LYS A 88 12.05 -5.96 10.89
C LYS A 88 11.20 -7.10 10.33
N LYS A 89 10.48 -7.83 11.17
CA LYS A 89 9.60 -8.93 10.77
C LYS A 89 8.13 -8.52 10.73
N SER A 90 7.78 -7.33 11.23
CA SER A 90 6.40 -6.86 11.21
C SER A 90 5.92 -6.64 9.78
N PRO A 91 4.74 -7.16 9.39
CA PRO A 91 4.18 -6.92 8.06
C PRO A 91 4.02 -5.44 7.75
N ASP A 92 3.49 -4.64 8.69
CA ASP A 92 3.30 -3.20 8.51
C ASP A 92 4.62 -2.50 8.25
N ASN A 93 5.65 -2.85 9.02
CA ASN A 93 6.97 -2.26 8.84
C ASN A 93 7.58 -2.65 7.49
N ASN A 94 7.31 -3.86 7.02
CA ASN A 94 7.76 -4.29 5.70
C ASN A 94 7.06 -3.54 4.57
N ILE A 95 5.78 -3.23 4.73
CA ILE A 95 5.06 -2.37 3.78
C ILE A 95 5.68 -0.97 3.78
N LEU A 96 6.01 -0.44 4.96
CA LEU A 96 6.67 0.85 5.10
C LEU A 96 8.00 0.92 4.34
N THR A 97 8.76 -0.20 4.30
CA THR A 97 10.03 -0.21 3.54
C THR A 97 9.84 0.07 2.06
N VAL A 98 8.69 -0.32 1.50
CA VAL A 98 8.41 -0.05 0.09
C VAL A 98 8.32 1.46 -0.14
N ALA A 99 7.67 2.20 0.75
CA ALA A 99 7.64 3.66 0.68
C ALA A 99 9.05 4.24 0.85
N LEU A 100 9.86 3.67 1.74
CA LEU A 100 11.24 4.13 1.97
C LEU A 100 12.12 3.95 0.74
N LYS A 101 11.88 2.95 -0.10
CA LYS A 101 12.61 2.78 -1.36
C LYS A 101 12.46 3.99 -2.29
N PHE A 102 11.35 4.70 -2.17
CA PHE A 102 11.04 5.85 -3.03
C PHE A 102 11.18 7.18 -2.28
N LYS A 103 11.93 7.18 -1.17
CA LYS A 103 12.06 8.33 -0.27
C LYS A 103 12.47 9.63 -0.99
N ASP A 104 13.31 9.53 -2.01
CA ASP A 104 13.79 10.69 -2.76
C ASP A 104 12.81 11.18 -3.84
N GLU A 105 11.71 10.48 -3.99
CA GLU A 105 10.61 10.86 -4.88
C GLU A 105 9.47 11.45 -4.04
N ASN A 106 8.23 11.21 -4.38
CA ASN A 106 7.10 11.68 -3.58
C ASN A 106 6.19 10.49 -3.19
N PRO A 107 6.67 9.61 -2.29
CA PRO A 107 5.88 8.45 -1.87
C PRO A 107 4.77 8.89 -0.93
N ILE A 108 3.58 8.34 -1.14
CA ILE A 108 2.42 8.54 -0.30
C ILE A 108 1.94 7.18 0.16
N LEU A 109 1.98 6.94 1.46
CA LEU A 109 1.47 5.71 2.04
C LEU A 109 -0.02 5.87 2.34
N LEU A 110 -0.83 5.13 1.60
CA LEU A 110 -2.28 5.09 1.77
C LEU A 110 -2.61 4.01 2.80
N THR A 111 -2.96 4.43 3.99
CA THR A 111 -3.27 3.55 5.12
C THR A 111 -4.19 4.24 6.11
N SER A 112 -5.10 3.47 6.70
CA SER A 112 -5.96 3.95 7.79
C SER A 112 -5.49 3.48 9.17
N ASP A 113 -4.39 2.74 9.24
CA ASP A 113 -3.80 2.26 10.49
C ASP A 113 -3.03 3.38 11.19
N ASN A 114 -3.48 3.76 12.40
CA ASN A 114 -2.86 4.86 13.14
C ASN A 114 -1.39 4.58 13.49
N GLY A 115 -1.07 3.36 13.90
CA GLY A 115 0.30 3.00 14.25
C GLY A 115 1.24 3.13 13.04
N LEU A 116 0.81 2.64 11.89
CA LEU A 116 1.60 2.74 10.67
C LEU A 116 1.75 4.19 10.22
N GLN A 117 0.71 5.00 10.34
CA GLN A 117 0.79 6.44 10.05
C GLN A 117 1.82 7.14 10.92
N VAL A 118 1.84 6.85 12.23
CA VAL A 118 2.81 7.45 13.15
C VAL A 118 4.23 7.11 12.73
N LYS A 119 4.48 5.83 12.43
CA LYS A 119 5.81 5.36 12.00
C LYS A 119 6.23 6.04 10.70
N ALA A 120 5.34 6.09 9.72
CA ALA A 120 5.62 6.71 8.43
C ALA A 120 5.94 8.20 8.59
N LYS A 121 5.13 8.93 9.33
CA LYS A 121 5.36 10.35 9.61
C LYS A 121 6.69 10.57 10.32
N GLY A 122 7.02 9.69 11.27
CA GLY A 122 8.31 9.75 11.97
C GLY A 122 9.50 9.58 11.04
N LEU A 123 9.34 8.81 9.96
CA LEU A 123 10.37 8.60 8.95
C LEU A 123 10.23 9.55 7.75
N LYS A 124 9.41 10.59 7.88
CA LYS A 124 9.20 11.64 6.87
C LYS A 124 8.54 11.14 5.59
N ILE A 125 7.70 10.11 5.71
CA ILE A 125 6.87 9.60 4.62
C ILE A 125 5.47 10.20 4.76
N THR A 126 4.97 10.80 3.69
CA THR A 126 3.61 11.34 3.63
C THR A 126 2.58 10.21 3.72
N THR A 127 1.55 10.42 4.52
CA THR A 127 0.45 9.45 4.67
C THR A 127 -0.87 10.08 4.29
N ILE A 128 -1.80 9.25 3.83
CA ILE A 128 -3.19 9.63 3.61
C ILE A 128 -4.09 8.45 3.99
N THR A 129 -5.20 8.73 4.68
CA THR A 129 -6.18 7.68 4.98
C THR A 129 -7.09 7.45 3.78
N LEU A 130 -7.74 6.28 3.73
CA LEU A 130 -8.73 6.00 2.69
C LEU A 130 -9.84 7.05 2.70
N LYS A 131 -10.33 7.40 3.89
CA LYS A 131 -11.39 8.40 4.03
C LYS A 131 -10.98 9.76 3.44
N GLU A 132 -9.78 10.22 3.75
CA GLU A 132 -9.25 11.46 3.20
C GLU A 132 -9.08 11.37 1.68
N PHE A 133 -8.56 10.25 1.21
CA PHE A 133 -8.34 10.03 -0.23
C PHE A 133 -9.67 10.10 -1.00
N LEU A 134 -10.72 9.46 -0.50
CA LEU A 134 -12.02 9.41 -1.18
C LEU A 134 -12.77 10.73 -1.18
N LYS A 135 -12.37 11.68 -0.36
CA LYS A 135 -12.96 13.03 -0.31
C LYS A 135 -12.38 14.00 -1.34
N ARG A 136 -11.36 13.61 -2.04
CA ARG A 136 -10.70 14.47 -3.03
C ARG A 136 -11.57 14.73 -4.25
#